data_073ac69009d8664d3f2287b03e5d3a12
#
_entry.id   073ac69009d8664d3f2287b03e5d3a12
#
_cell.length_a   1.000
_cell.length_b   1.000
_cell.length_c   1.000
_cell.angle_alpha   90.00
_cell.angle_beta   90.00
_cell.angle_gamma   90.00
#
_symmetry.space_group_name_H-M   'P 1'
#
loop_
_entity.id
_entity.type
_entity.pdbx_description
1 polymer ?
#
loop_
_entity_poly.entity_id
_entity_poly.type
_entity_poly.pdbx_seq_one_letter_code
_entity_poly.pdbx_strand_id
1 'polypeptide(L)'
;MEVLKRRSTWAWTIRIAVSAMFVVSGLAKLFPITPFEKQLFDLLGGSFCTAQYLARLIVALEFAIAVGILQRHFLKRFVLPVTGLLLVAFCVHLGWDMYQHGGLDGNCGCFGQWIPMTPLEALIKNLVTLGLLGGLWFLVEEDRSKPHNFGYILLIYTAIGMATFAYRPFCPCESAAELPVTVPAMTTTESMPEALPDSTGNVPVSPASSPPTPQSQSQSQTPPQPQPGPAATTSRFAAYGNSIDSGKKIVCMFVPDCDHCKETAAELCRMAKQMNLPPVHILFLDEGAEVIPSFFEAAGCATSYQVLGHGPFFSLLGSGSDTPGVFCLWNGNVVASFDGTGGNAFNAAKMKAALKLK
;
A
#
# COMPACT_ATOMS: atom_id res chain seq x y z
N MET A 1 30.25 -24.56 -41.97
CA MET A 1 30.68 -23.74 -40.80
C MET A 1 29.85 -22.46 -40.63
N GLU A 2 29.49 -21.72 -41.67
CA GLU A 2 28.68 -20.49 -41.56
C GLU A 2 27.29 -20.70 -40.98
N VAL A 3 26.58 -21.74 -41.32
CA VAL A 3 25.21 -22.05 -40.81
C VAL A 3 25.22 -22.31 -39.29
N LEU A 4 26.21 -23.03 -38.78
CA LEU A 4 26.38 -23.26 -37.34
C LEU A 4 26.74 -22.00 -36.59
N LYS A 5 27.61 -21.15 -37.14
CA LYS A 5 27.99 -19.86 -36.60
C LYS A 5 26.76 -18.91 -36.53
N ARG A 6 25.97 -18.90 -37.59
CA ARG A 6 24.73 -18.10 -37.68
C ARG A 6 23.68 -18.55 -36.66
N ARG A 7 23.51 -19.89 -36.50
CA ARG A 7 22.59 -20.43 -35.45
C ARG A 7 23.02 -20.04 -34.05
N SER A 8 24.32 -20.10 -33.74
CA SER A 8 24.84 -19.69 -32.45
C SER A 8 24.63 -18.20 -32.18
N THR A 9 24.85 -17.33 -33.20
CA THR A 9 24.64 -15.88 -33.06
C THR A 9 23.17 -15.57 -32.76
N TRP A 10 22.22 -16.13 -33.50
CA TRP A 10 20.79 -15.94 -33.26
C TRP A 10 20.36 -16.42 -31.88
N ALA A 11 20.85 -17.59 -31.44
CA ALA A 11 20.57 -18.10 -30.11
C ALA A 11 21.07 -17.14 -29.02
N TRP A 12 22.25 -16.58 -29.15
CA TRP A 12 22.77 -15.60 -28.19
C TRP A 12 22.00 -14.26 -28.21
N THR A 13 21.63 -13.77 -29.40
CA THR A 13 20.80 -12.55 -29.51
C THR A 13 19.47 -12.72 -28.79
N ILE A 14 18.77 -13.84 -28.99
CA ILE A 14 17.50 -14.12 -28.31
C ILE A 14 17.72 -14.23 -26.80
N ARG A 15 18.77 -14.93 -26.33
CA ARG A 15 19.09 -15.06 -24.91
C ARG A 15 19.31 -13.70 -24.25
N ILE A 16 20.09 -12.81 -24.88
CA ILE A 16 20.36 -11.48 -24.36
C ILE A 16 19.06 -10.65 -24.33
N ALA A 17 18.29 -10.67 -25.42
CA ALA A 17 17.04 -9.90 -25.50
C ALA A 17 16.02 -10.33 -24.42
N VAL A 18 15.78 -11.64 -24.28
CA VAL A 18 14.84 -12.17 -23.29
C VAL A 18 15.36 -11.93 -21.87
N SER A 19 16.65 -12.14 -21.62
CA SER A 19 17.26 -11.86 -20.31
C SER A 19 17.12 -10.38 -19.93
N ALA A 20 17.45 -9.46 -20.85
CA ALA A 20 17.32 -8.02 -20.62
C ALA A 20 15.87 -7.63 -20.30
N MET A 21 14.89 -8.21 -20.98
CA MET A 21 13.47 -7.98 -20.71
C MET A 21 13.09 -8.42 -19.27
N PHE A 22 13.55 -9.57 -18.80
CA PHE A 22 13.28 -10.02 -17.42
C PHE A 22 14.01 -9.17 -16.38
N VAL A 23 15.24 -8.68 -16.67
CA VAL A 23 15.94 -7.76 -15.79
C VAL A 23 15.18 -6.44 -15.66
N VAL A 24 14.73 -5.85 -16.77
CA VAL A 24 13.94 -4.61 -16.76
C VAL A 24 12.62 -4.81 -16.03
N SER A 25 11.94 -5.93 -16.27
CA SER A 25 10.70 -6.29 -15.57
C SER A 25 10.89 -6.41 -14.05
N GLY A 26 11.93 -7.10 -13.61
CA GLY A 26 12.26 -7.25 -12.19
C GLY A 26 12.65 -5.92 -11.52
N LEU A 27 13.47 -5.11 -12.19
CA LEU A 27 13.84 -3.78 -11.68
C LEU A 27 12.64 -2.85 -11.57
N ALA A 28 11.78 -2.83 -12.58
CA ALA A 28 10.60 -1.95 -12.60
C ALA A 28 9.56 -2.33 -11.54
N LYS A 29 9.52 -3.59 -11.09
CA LYS A 29 8.70 -4.03 -9.95
C LYS A 29 9.38 -3.79 -8.60
N LEU A 30 10.72 -3.78 -8.59
CA LEU A 30 11.48 -3.60 -7.35
C LEU A 30 11.54 -2.12 -6.94
N PHE A 31 11.52 -1.19 -7.91
CA PHE A 31 11.74 0.24 -7.70
C PHE A 31 10.58 1.11 -8.26
N PRO A 32 9.53 1.42 -7.46
CA PRO A 32 9.22 0.98 -6.10
C PRO A 32 8.52 -0.40 -6.07
N ILE A 33 8.68 -1.16 -4.98
CA ILE A 33 8.04 -2.49 -4.85
C ILE A 33 6.59 -2.39 -4.35
N THR A 34 6.24 -1.33 -3.65
CA THR A 34 4.94 -1.15 -2.97
C THR A 34 3.73 -1.27 -3.90
N PRO A 35 3.69 -0.66 -5.10
CA PRO A 35 2.55 -0.81 -6.00
C PRO A 35 2.36 -2.26 -6.46
N PHE A 36 3.44 -3.00 -6.60
CA PHE A 36 3.37 -4.41 -6.96
C PHE A 36 2.89 -5.28 -5.79
N GLU A 37 3.30 -4.98 -4.55
CA GLU A 37 2.78 -5.61 -3.35
C GLU A 37 1.27 -5.37 -3.20
N LYS A 38 0.81 -4.11 -3.43
CA LYS A 38 -0.61 -3.75 -3.41
C LYS A 38 -1.41 -4.52 -4.47
N GLN A 39 -0.89 -4.60 -5.71
CA GLN A 39 -1.53 -5.36 -6.78
C GLN A 39 -1.70 -6.84 -6.44
N LEU A 40 -0.70 -7.46 -5.82
CA LEU A 40 -0.79 -8.85 -5.36
C LEU A 40 -1.76 -9.01 -4.20
N PHE A 41 -1.80 -8.05 -3.29
CA PHE A 41 -2.76 -8.03 -2.21
C PHE A 41 -4.20 -7.95 -2.73
N ASP A 42 -4.46 -7.10 -3.72
CA ASP A 42 -5.77 -6.95 -4.34
C ASP A 42 -6.19 -8.21 -5.10
N LEU A 43 -5.26 -8.85 -5.79
CA LEU A 43 -5.51 -10.06 -6.56
C LEU A 43 -5.82 -11.28 -5.70
N LEU A 44 -5.07 -11.46 -4.60
CA LEU A 44 -5.12 -12.67 -3.79
C LEU A 44 -6.06 -12.54 -2.59
N GLY A 45 -6.31 -11.31 -2.14
CA GLY A 45 -6.91 -11.06 -0.83
C GLY A 45 -6.01 -11.54 0.32
N GLY A 46 -6.56 -11.69 1.50
CA GLY A 46 -5.85 -12.23 2.65
C GLY A 46 -4.99 -11.21 3.38
N SER A 47 -3.71 -11.53 3.64
CA SER A 47 -2.79 -10.67 4.39
C SER A 47 -1.86 -9.91 3.46
N PHE A 48 -1.68 -8.61 3.72
CA PHE A 48 -0.68 -7.79 3.01
C PHE A 48 0.75 -8.36 3.17
N CYS A 49 1.03 -8.96 4.31
CA CYS A 49 2.27 -9.68 4.57
C CYS A 49 2.54 -10.79 3.55
N THR A 50 1.52 -11.59 3.23
CA THR A 50 1.62 -12.65 2.20
C THR A 50 1.95 -12.04 0.83
N ALA A 51 1.33 -10.93 0.48
CA ALA A 51 1.61 -10.21 -0.77
C ALA A 51 3.06 -9.71 -0.82
N GLN A 52 3.61 -9.22 0.29
CA GLN A 52 5.02 -8.80 0.38
C GLN A 52 6.00 -9.93 0.11
N TYR A 53 5.79 -11.11 0.71
CA TYR A 53 6.63 -12.29 0.45
C TYR A 53 6.53 -12.74 -1.01
N LEU A 54 5.32 -12.79 -1.55
CA LEU A 54 5.09 -13.23 -2.92
C LEU A 54 5.67 -12.25 -3.95
N ALA A 55 5.57 -10.95 -3.71
CA ALA A 55 6.19 -9.94 -4.57
C ALA A 55 7.70 -10.15 -4.71
N ARG A 56 8.39 -10.33 -3.57
CA ARG A 56 9.84 -10.60 -3.57
C ARG A 56 10.19 -11.92 -4.23
N LEU A 57 9.38 -12.94 -4.01
CA LEU A 57 9.58 -14.25 -4.65
C LEU A 57 9.45 -14.15 -6.17
N ILE A 58 8.45 -13.43 -6.68
CA ILE A 58 8.25 -13.25 -8.13
C ILE A 58 9.41 -12.45 -8.72
N VAL A 59 9.83 -11.34 -8.09
CA VAL A 59 10.97 -10.54 -8.54
C VAL A 59 12.27 -11.36 -8.52
N ALA A 60 12.50 -12.13 -7.46
CA ALA A 60 13.66 -13.04 -7.39
C ALA A 60 13.64 -14.08 -8.51
N LEU A 61 12.47 -14.63 -8.83
CA LEU A 61 12.28 -15.57 -9.92
C LEU A 61 12.55 -14.93 -11.29
N GLU A 62 12.15 -13.68 -11.52
CA GLU A 62 12.45 -12.96 -12.77
C GLU A 62 13.96 -12.76 -12.95
N PHE A 63 14.68 -12.35 -11.91
CA PHE A 63 16.15 -12.24 -11.98
C PHE A 63 16.82 -13.62 -12.14
N ALA A 64 16.31 -14.65 -11.46
CA ALA A 64 16.80 -16.00 -11.60
C ALA A 64 16.62 -16.52 -13.04
N ILE A 65 15.48 -16.24 -13.67
CA ILE A 65 15.22 -16.55 -15.08
C ILE A 65 16.19 -15.78 -15.99
N ALA A 66 16.37 -14.49 -15.76
CA ALA A 66 17.28 -13.66 -16.56
C ALA A 66 18.70 -14.23 -16.57
N VAL A 67 19.23 -14.55 -15.39
CA VAL A 67 20.57 -15.18 -15.27
C VAL A 67 20.54 -16.61 -15.84
N GLY A 68 19.48 -17.38 -15.59
CA GLY A 68 19.30 -18.74 -16.06
C GLY A 68 19.33 -18.86 -17.58
N ILE A 69 18.74 -17.91 -18.30
CA ILE A 69 18.74 -17.87 -19.77
C ILE A 69 20.14 -17.60 -20.33
N LEU A 70 20.97 -16.79 -19.67
CA LEU A 70 22.32 -16.47 -20.11
C LEU A 70 23.32 -17.61 -19.87
N GLN A 71 23.11 -18.41 -18.83
CA GLN A 71 23.97 -19.54 -18.52
C GLN A 71 23.62 -20.81 -19.33
N ARG A 72 24.55 -21.75 -19.40
CA ARG A 72 24.36 -23.00 -20.14
C ARG A 72 23.78 -24.15 -19.31
N HIS A 73 23.88 -24.03 -17.96
CA HIS A 73 23.51 -25.13 -17.07
C HIS A 73 21.98 -25.28 -17.00
N PHE A 74 21.48 -26.48 -17.24
CA PHE A 74 20.07 -26.85 -17.21
C PHE A 74 19.14 -25.97 -18.05
N LEU A 75 19.65 -25.20 -19.03
CA LEU A 75 18.89 -24.27 -19.81
C LEU A 75 17.66 -24.89 -20.44
N LYS A 76 17.87 -25.94 -21.26
CA LYS A 76 16.80 -26.59 -22.00
C LYS A 76 15.93 -27.49 -21.13
N ARG A 77 16.52 -28.11 -20.12
CA ARG A 77 15.82 -29.10 -19.27
C ARG A 77 14.96 -28.42 -18.18
N PHE A 78 15.35 -27.25 -17.67
CA PHE A 78 14.72 -26.63 -16.54
C PHE A 78 14.34 -25.15 -16.80
N VAL A 79 15.30 -24.31 -17.22
CA VAL A 79 15.08 -22.86 -17.31
C VAL A 79 14.02 -22.53 -18.36
N LEU A 80 14.13 -23.02 -19.59
CA LEU A 80 13.17 -22.74 -20.65
C LEU A 80 11.76 -23.25 -20.33
N PRO A 81 11.54 -24.49 -19.81
CA PRO A 81 10.20 -24.95 -19.45
C PRO A 81 9.58 -24.14 -18.30
N VAL A 82 10.35 -23.82 -17.25
CA VAL A 82 9.86 -23.02 -16.12
C VAL A 82 9.48 -21.61 -16.57
N THR A 83 10.33 -20.98 -17.39
CA THR A 83 10.04 -19.65 -17.96
C THR A 83 8.79 -19.70 -18.85
N GLY A 84 8.67 -20.72 -19.69
CA GLY A 84 7.50 -20.92 -20.54
C GLY A 84 6.21 -21.08 -19.72
N LEU A 85 6.25 -21.91 -18.68
CA LEU A 85 5.12 -22.13 -17.77
C LEU A 85 4.70 -20.83 -17.06
N LEU A 86 5.68 -20.06 -16.56
CA LEU A 86 5.42 -18.78 -15.92
C LEU A 86 4.74 -17.80 -16.88
N LEU A 87 5.24 -17.67 -18.11
CA LEU A 87 4.63 -16.79 -19.12
C LEU A 87 3.23 -17.24 -19.53
N VAL A 88 2.98 -18.55 -19.63
CA VAL A 88 1.64 -19.09 -19.88
C VAL A 88 0.70 -18.73 -18.72
N ALA A 89 1.14 -18.88 -17.47
CA ALA A 89 0.35 -18.50 -16.31
C ALA A 89 -0.01 -17.01 -16.33
N PHE A 90 0.94 -16.13 -16.70
CA PHE A 90 0.67 -14.71 -16.88
C PHE A 90 -0.28 -14.43 -18.05
N CYS A 91 -0.15 -15.13 -19.16
CA CYS A 91 -1.10 -14.96 -20.27
C CYS A 91 -2.51 -15.37 -19.88
N VAL A 92 -2.68 -16.46 -19.12
CA VAL A 92 -3.98 -16.88 -18.60
C VAL A 92 -4.57 -15.83 -17.65
N HIS A 93 -3.75 -15.32 -16.73
CA HIS A 93 -4.17 -14.26 -15.80
C HIS A 93 -4.59 -12.98 -16.54
N LEU A 94 -3.79 -12.50 -17.50
CA LEU A 94 -4.11 -11.33 -18.31
C LEU A 94 -5.38 -11.54 -19.15
N GLY A 95 -5.56 -12.73 -19.73
CA GLY A 95 -6.78 -13.08 -20.46
C GLY A 95 -8.02 -13.09 -19.57
N TRP A 96 -7.89 -13.55 -18.33
CA TRP A 96 -8.97 -13.51 -17.35
C TRP A 96 -9.30 -12.07 -16.94
N ASP A 97 -8.28 -11.25 -16.65
CA ASP A 97 -8.43 -9.84 -16.30
C ASP A 97 -9.13 -9.05 -17.43
N MET A 98 -8.70 -9.27 -18.67
CA MET A 98 -9.34 -8.69 -19.85
C MET A 98 -10.81 -9.11 -20.00
N TYR A 99 -11.14 -10.36 -19.66
CA TYR A 99 -12.53 -10.85 -19.72
C TYR A 99 -13.41 -10.18 -18.66
N GLN A 100 -12.87 -9.91 -17.46
CA GLN A 100 -13.62 -9.31 -16.35
C GLN A 100 -13.76 -7.78 -16.48
N HIS A 101 -12.71 -7.09 -16.93
CA HIS A 101 -12.62 -5.63 -16.88
C HIS A 101 -12.56 -4.93 -18.25
N GLY A 102 -12.63 -5.67 -19.37
CA GLY A 102 -12.67 -5.09 -20.71
C GLY A 102 -11.33 -4.71 -21.34
N GLY A 103 -10.21 -4.99 -20.72
CA GLY A 103 -8.86 -5.23 -21.26
C GLY A 103 -8.11 -4.17 -22.06
N LEU A 104 -8.69 -3.02 -22.37
CA LEU A 104 -8.01 -1.96 -23.13
C LEU A 104 -7.55 -0.80 -22.24
N ASP A 105 -8.09 -0.70 -21.03
CA ASP A 105 -7.80 0.37 -20.09
C ASP A 105 -7.10 -0.19 -18.84
N GLY A 106 -6.28 0.64 -18.19
CA GLY A 106 -5.58 0.28 -16.96
C GLY A 106 -4.12 -0.10 -17.17
N ASN A 107 -3.41 -0.30 -16.07
CA ASN A 107 -2.01 -0.73 -16.02
C ASN A 107 -1.92 -2.16 -15.47
N CYS A 108 -1.46 -3.11 -16.28
CA CYS A 108 -1.31 -4.51 -15.87
C CYS A 108 -0.22 -4.76 -14.82
N GLY A 109 0.59 -3.74 -14.48
CA GLY A 109 1.68 -3.84 -13.51
C GLY A 109 2.86 -4.75 -13.91
N CYS A 110 2.86 -5.32 -15.12
CA CYS A 110 3.92 -6.24 -15.58
C CYS A 110 5.33 -5.63 -15.59
N PHE A 111 5.43 -4.31 -15.81
CA PHE A 111 6.66 -3.52 -15.69
C PHE A 111 6.56 -2.45 -14.58
N GLY A 112 5.83 -2.77 -13.49
CA GLY A 112 5.64 -1.83 -12.40
C GLY A 112 5.04 -0.51 -12.87
N GLN A 113 5.53 0.61 -12.33
CA GLN A 113 5.11 1.95 -12.71
C GLN A 113 6.00 2.60 -13.78
N TRP A 114 7.16 2.03 -14.09
CA TRP A 114 8.10 2.63 -15.04
C TRP A 114 7.58 2.65 -16.48
N ILE A 115 6.91 1.56 -16.86
CA ILE A 115 6.36 1.40 -18.21
C ILE A 115 4.90 0.96 -18.04
N PRO A 116 3.97 1.91 -17.98
CA PRO A 116 2.55 1.55 -17.92
C PRO A 116 2.17 0.82 -19.19
N MET A 117 1.62 -0.37 -19.07
CA MET A 117 1.18 -1.21 -20.18
C MET A 117 -0.24 -1.65 -19.94
N THR A 118 -1.04 -1.61 -20.98
CA THR A 118 -2.38 -2.21 -20.96
C THR A 118 -2.29 -3.74 -20.87
N PRO A 119 -3.31 -4.43 -20.35
CA PRO A 119 -3.34 -5.90 -20.33
C PRO A 119 -3.11 -6.53 -21.70
N LEU A 120 -3.64 -5.92 -22.78
CA LEU A 120 -3.44 -6.38 -24.13
C LEU A 120 -1.97 -6.29 -24.59
N GLU A 121 -1.30 -5.17 -24.34
CA GLU A 121 0.12 -4.99 -24.69
C GLU A 121 1.00 -6.00 -23.94
N ALA A 122 0.71 -6.23 -22.67
CA ALA A 122 1.41 -7.21 -21.85
C ALA A 122 1.18 -8.65 -22.37
N LEU A 123 -0.03 -8.97 -22.81
CA LEU A 123 -0.35 -10.26 -23.42
C LEU A 123 0.45 -10.48 -24.72
N ILE A 124 0.46 -9.48 -25.62
CA ILE A 124 1.22 -9.53 -26.88
C ILE A 124 2.72 -9.74 -26.58
N LYS A 125 3.29 -8.97 -25.66
CA LYS A 125 4.67 -9.12 -25.24
C LYS A 125 4.98 -10.54 -24.74
N ASN A 126 4.12 -11.11 -23.91
CA ASN A 126 4.30 -12.47 -23.37
C ASN A 126 4.22 -13.53 -24.46
N LEU A 127 3.29 -13.38 -25.42
CA LEU A 127 3.18 -14.31 -26.57
C LEU A 127 4.42 -14.23 -27.47
N VAL A 128 4.92 -13.03 -27.76
CA VAL A 128 6.18 -12.84 -28.52
C VAL A 128 7.34 -13.50 -27.79
N THR A 129 7.43 -13.31 -26.47
CA THR A 129 8.48 -13.94 -25.66
C THR A 129 8.38 -15.46 -25.65
N LEU A 130 7.18 -16.04 -25.58
CA LEU A 130 6.96 -17.47 -25.72
C LEU A 130 7.42 -18.00 -27.08
N GLY A 131 7.13 -17.25 -28.16
CA GLY A 131 7.63 -17.56 -29.49
C GLY A 131 9.15 -17.56 -29.57
N LEU A 132 9.80 -16.55 -28.95
CA LEU A 132 11.29 -16.49 -28.87
C LEU A 132 11.87 -17.64 -28.04
N LEU A 133 11.24 -18.04 -26.94
CA LEU A 133 11.66 -19.20 -26.14
C LEU A 133 11.50 -20.51 -26.91
N GLY A 134 10.39 -20.66 -27.67
CA GLY A 134 10.19 -21.78 -28.60
C GLY A 134 11.28 -21.84 -29.65
N GLY A 135 11.59 -20.71 -30.30
CA GLY A 135 12.70 -20.61 -31.23
C GLY A 135 14.05 -20.98 -30.60
N LEU A 136 14.30 -20.47 -29.37
CA LEU A 136 15.51 -20.78 -28.62
C LEU A 136 15.64 -22.28 -28.29
N TRP A 137 14.52 -22.95 -27.98
CA TRP A 137 14.48 -24.39 -27.74
C TRP A 137 15.03 -25.19 -28.91
N PHE A 138 14.73 -24.78 -30.16
CA PHE A 138 15.21 -25.46 -31.37
C PHE A 138 16.62 -25.02 -31.77
N LEU A 139 17.05 -23.80 -31.38
CA LEU A 139 18.36 -23.27 -31.72
C LEU A 139 19.48 -23.77 -30.78
N VAL A 140 19.15 -24.07 -29.53
CA VAL A 140 20.12 -24.52 -28.51
C VAL A 140 20.29 -26.02 -28.60
N GLU A 141 21.51 -26.47 -28.80
CA GLU A 141 21.91 -27.85 -28.67
C GLU A 141 22.44 -28.09 -27.24
N GLU A 142 21.91 -29.07 -26.52
CA GLU A 142 22.40 -29.45 -25.20
C GLU A 142 23.61 -30.34 -25.34
N ASP A 143 24.77 -29.81 -25.00
CA ASP A 143 26.02 -30.59 -24.99
C ASP A 143 26.05 -31.50 -23.76
N ARG A 144 25.58 -32.73 -23.92
CA ARG A 144 25.52 -33.75 -22.85
C ARG A 144 26.88 -34.19 -22.32
N SER A 145 27.97 -33.81 -23.01
CA SER A 145 29.33 -34.16 -22.58
C SER A 145 29.86 -33.30 -21.44
N LYS A 146 29.25 -32.16 -21.20
CA LYS A 146 29.70 -31.18 -20.17
C LYS A 146 28.89 -31.35 -18.89
N PRO A 147 29.57 -31.57 -17.76
CA PRO A 147 28.88 -31.73 -16.48
C PRO A 147 28.16 -30.42 -16.09
N HIS A 148 26.94 -30.57 -15.55
CA HIS A 148 26.22 -29.48 -14.95
C HIS A 148 26.68 -29.26 -13.50
N ASN A 149 27.10 -28.08 -13.13
CA ASN A 149 27.49 -27.76 -11.76
C ASN A 149 26.25 -27.26 -10.99
N PHE A 150 25.65 -28.15 -10.21
CA PHE A 150 24.48 -27.86 -9.41
C PHE A 150 24.80 -26.87 -8.27
N GLY A 151 25.96 -26.98 -7.63
CA GLY A 151 26.36 -26.08 -6.55
C GLY A 151 26.50 -24.64 -6.99
N TYR A 152 27.03 -24.41 -8.22
CA TYR A 152 27.11 -23.06 -8.80
C TYR A 152 25.72 -22.42 -9.02
N ILE A 153 24.78 -23.21 -9.51
CA ILE A 153 23.39 -22.75 -9.74
C ILE A 153 22.71 -22.42 -8.43
N LEU A 154 22.83 -23.31 -7.46
CA LEU A 154 22.26 -23.11 -6.13
C LEU A 154 22.82 -21.83 -5.49
N LEU A 155 24.13 -21.61 -5.58
CA LEU A 155 24.77 -20.40 -5.05
C LEU A 155 24.22 -19.12 -5.68
N ILE A 156 24.14 -19.08 -7.03
CA ILE A 156 23.63 -17.89 -7.74
C ILE A 156 22.17 -17.61 -7.38
N TYR A 157 21.32 -18.61 -7.42
CA TYR A 157 19.90 -18.42 -7.16
C TYR A 157 19.60 -18.07 -5.69
N THR A 158 20.37 -18.66 -4.78
CA THR A 158 20.31 -18.26 -3.35
C THR A 158 20.77 -16.83 -3.17
N ALA A 159 21.86 -16.40 -3.83
CA ALA A 159 22.34 -15.03 -3.74
C ALA A 159 21.33 -14.02 -4.30
N ILE A 160 20.70 -14.32 -5.43
CA ILE A 160 19.62 -13.48 -6.02
C ILE A 160 18.44 -13.41 -5.05
N GLY A 161 17.97 -14.52 -4.51
CA GLY A 161 16.91 -14.55 -3.52
C GLY A 161 17.25 -13.72 -2.29
N MET A 162 18.40 -13.93 -1.68
CA MET A 162 18.86 -13.17 -0.54
C MET A 162 18.92 -11.66 -0.83
N ALA A 163 19.49 -11.25 -1.98
CA ALA A 163 19.58 -9.85 -2.37
C ALA A 163 18.18 -9.21 -2.51
N THR A 164 17.23 -9.91 -3.13
CA THR A 164 15.86 -9.43 -3.33
C THR A 164 15.14 -9.28 -2.00
N PHE A 165 15.32 -10.20 -1.07
CA PHE A 165 14.71 -10.16 0.26
C PHE A 165 15.38 -9.16 1.22
N ALA A 166 16.68 -8.90 1.04
CA ALA A 166 17.42 -7.94 1.85
C ALA A 166 17.24 -6.48 1.40
N TYR A 167 16.74 -6.24 0.19
CA TYR A 167 16.65 -4.90 -0.41
C TYR A 167 15.77 -3.93 0.39
N ARG A 168 14.66 -4.39 0.96
CA ARG A 168 13.84 -3.60 1.89
C ARG A 168 13.40 -4.50 3.05
N PRO A 169 13.49 -4.02 4.29
CA PRO A 169 12.94 -4.75 5.42
C PRO A 169 11.43 -4.91 5.21
N PHE A 170 10.93 -6.06 5.65
CA PHE A 170 9.49 -6.28 5.69
C PHE A 170 8.86 -5.30 6.65
N CYS A 171 7.69 -4.75 6.31
CA CYS A 171 6.84 -4.20 7.35
C CYS A 171 6.57 -5.34 8.34
N PRO A 172 6.73 -5.10 9.65
CA PRO A 172 6.42 -6.12 10.64
C PRO A 172 5.01 -6.62 10.38
N CYS A 173 4.89 -7.93 10.19
CA CYS A 173 3.60 -8.60 10.02
C CYS A 173 2.83 -8.64 11.34
N GLU A 174 3.27 -7.85 12.30
CA GLU A 174 2.71 -7.80 13.63
C GLU A 174 1.38 -7.03 13.62
N SER A 175 0.39 -7.68 14.17
CA SER A 175 -0.91 -7.12 14.50
C SER A 175 -0.75 -5.70 15.07
N ALA A 176 -1.33 -4.72 14.41
CA ALA A 176 -1.82 -3.39 14.83
C ALA A 176 -1.42 -2.81 16.22
N ALA A 177 -0.21 -3.05 16.69
CA ALA A 177 0.27 -2.64 18.03
C ALA A 177 1.48 -1.70 18.01
N GLU A 178 1.91 -1.18 16.87
CA GLU A 178 2.84 -0.05 16.88
C GLU A 178 2.06 1.22 17.19
N LEU A 179 2.41 1.81 18.32
CA LEU A 179 1.84 3.06 18.81
C LEU A 179 1.95 4.13 17.72
N PRO A 180 0.83 4.72 17.32
CA PRO A 180 0.84 5.77 16.33
C PRO A 180 1.65 6.96 16.84
N VAL A 181 2.54 7.48 16.01
CA VAL A 181 3.19 8.76 16.27
C VAL A 181 2.11 9.83 16.18
N THR A 182 1.54 10.17 17.33
CA THR A 182 0.57 11.26 17.42
C THR A 182 1.33 12.58 17.38
N VAL A 183 1.29 13.27 16.26
CA VAL A 183 1.78 14.65 16.20
C VAL A 183 0.70 15.54 16.82
N PRO A 184 1.00 16.32 17.88
CA PRO A 184 -0.01 17.17 18.50
C PRO A 184 -0.53 18.20 17.52
N ALA A 185 -1.84 18.39 17.49
CA ALA A 185 -2.49 19.44 16.72
C ALA A 185 -1.87 20.79 17.09
N MET A 186 -1.32 21.52 16.13
CA MET A 186 -0.92 22.92 16.33
C MET A 186 -2.17 23.73 16.59
N THR A 187 -2.43 24.03 17.85
CA THR A 187 -3.41 25.04 18.23
C THR A 187 -2.82 26.41 17.93
N THR A 188 -3.30 27.03 16.89
CA THR A 188 -3.01 28.42 16.60
C THR A 188 -3.73 29.27 17.64
N THR A 189 -3.03 29.64 18.70
CA THR A 189 -3.46 30.72 19.58
C THR A 189 -2.48 31.86 19.40
N GLU A 190 -2.89 32.79 18.59
CA GLU A 190 -2.31 34.12 18.49
C GLU A 190 -2.69 34.89 19.74
N SER A 191 -1.74 35.28 20.57
CA SER A 191 -1.89 36.39 21.49
C SER A 191 -0.54 37.06 21.74
N MET A 192 -0.55 38.36 21.41
CA MET A 192 0.52 39.35 21.51
C MET A 192 1.05 39.53 22.96
N PRO A 193 2.27 40.08 23.11
CA PRO A 193 2.97 40.18 24.39
C PRO A 193 2.69 41.48 25.09
N GLU A 194 2.53 41.46 26.41
CA GLU A 194 2.69 42.68 27.23
C GLU A 194 3.43 42.36 28.54
N ALA A 195 4.53 43.07 28.67
CA ALA A 195 5.38 43.57 29.77
C ALA A 195 5.34 42.93 31.17
N LEU A 196 6.56 42.62 31.63
CA LEU A 196 7.02 42.59 33.06
C LEU A 196 6.86 43.96 33.73
N PRO A 197 6.81 44.08 35.11
CA PRO A 197 7.97 43.77 35.90
C PRO A 197 7.75 43.25 37.38
N ASP A 198 8.72 42.47 37.78
CA ASP A 198 9.47 42.55 39.05
C ASP A 198 8.85 42.40 40.44
N SER A 199 9.54 41.60 41.25
CA SER A 199 9.98 41.75 42.63
C SER A 199 9.42 40.86 43.74
N THR A 200 10.30 39.97 44.14
CA THR A 200 10.70 39.58 45.53
C THR A 200 9.69 39.06 46.56
N GLY A 201 10.05 37.92 47.17
CA GLY A 201 10.05 37.82 48.61
C GLY A 201 9.48 36.56 49.27
N ASN A 202 10.38 35.69 49.62
CA ASN A 202 10.44 34.87 50.86
C ASN A 202 9.40 33.83 51.29
N VAL A 203 9.88 32.62 51.45
CA VAL A 203 9.49 31.46 52.30
C VAL A 203 9.53 31.86 53.80
N PRO A 204 8.84 31.28 54.84
CA PRO A 204 8.83 29.84 55.10
C PRO A 204 7.64 29.20 55.92
N VAL A 205 7.62 27.86 55.89
CA VAL A 205 7.32 26.90 57.00
C VAL A 205 5.86 26.61 57.42
N SER A 206 5.51 25.35 57.28
CA SER A 206 4.49 24.45 57.90
C SER A 206 4.41 24.53 59.47
N PRO A 207 3.40 23.96 60.19
CA PRO A 207 2.70 22.71 60.00
C PRO A 207 1.23 22.56 60.49
N ALA A 208 0.59 21.44 60.04
CA ALA A 208 -0.40 20.57 60.72
C ALA A 208 -1.73 21.08 61.25
N SER A 209 -2.82 20.51 60.80
CA SER A 209 -3.82 19.69 61.53
C SER A 209 -5.10 19.44 60.73
N SER A 210 -5.56 18.20 60.70
CA SER A 210 -6.87 17.72 60.17
C SER A 210 -7.95 17.80 61.26
N PRO A 211 -9.25 17.41 61.03
CA PRO A 211 -10.26 17.63 60.01
C PRO A 211 -11.47 18.41 60.58
N PRO A 212 -12.66 18.57 59.99
CA PRO A 212 -13.58 17.57 59.47
C PRO A 212 -14.35 17.99 58.19
N THR A 213 -14.93 16.98 57.53
CA THR A 213 -15.89 17.04 56.44
C THR A 213 -17.13 17.87 56.74
N PRO A 214 -17.68 18.60 55.71
CA PRO A 214 -19.00 18.19 55.25
C PRO A 214 -19.17 18.17 53.72
N GLN A 215 -20.01 17.25 53.33
CA GLN A 215 -20.65 17.01 52.04
C GLN A 215 -20.90 18.27 51.20
N SER A 216 -20.45 18.24 49.94
CA SER A 216 -21.00 19.08 48.89
C SER A 216 -21.06 18.28 47.59
N GLN A 217 -22.27 17.92 47.29
CA GLN A 217 -22.88 17.62 46.02
C GLN A 217 -21.96 17.47 44.81
N SER A 218 -21.65 16.24 44.53
CA SER A 218 -21.21 15.78 43.23
C SER A 218 -22.32 16.02 42.24
N GLN A 219 -22.19 17.06 41.41
CA GLN A 219 -22.98 17.15 40.19
C GLN A 219 -22.60 15.99 39.31
N SER A 220 -23.45 14.96 39.31
CA SER A 220 -23.50 13.93 38.29
C SER A 220 -23.62 14.60 36.94
N GLN A 221 -22.52 14.71 36.23
CA GLN A 221 -22.58 14.86 34.79
C GLN A 221 -23.19 13.58 34.25
N THR A 222 -24.46 13.67 33.90
CA THR A 222 -25.20 12.64 33.17
C THR A 222 -24.37 12.18 31.97
N PRO A 223 -24.06 10.89 31.80
CA PRO A 223 -23.41 10.39 30.60
C PRO A 223 -24.23 10.81 29.38
N PRO A 224 -23.60 11.20 28.25
CA PRO A 224 -24.33 11.55 27.04
C PRO A 224 -25.32 10.42 26.70
N GLN A 225 -26.59 10.78 26.60
CA GLN A 225 -27.67 9.87 26.27
C GLN A 225 -27.35 9.16 24.95
N PRO A 226 -27.39 7.81 24.87
CA PRO A 226 -27.04 7.09 23.65
C PRO A 226 -27.94 7.57 22.51
N GLN A 227 -27.35 8.15 21.48
CA GLN A 227 -28.13 8.47 20.28
C GLN A 227 -28.66 7.14 19.70
N PRO A 228 -29.93 7.09 19.25
CA PRO A 228 -30.51 5.89 18.67
C PRO A 228 -29.75 5.54 17.39
N GLY A 229 -28.84 4.60 17.49
CA GLY A 229 -27.95 4.13 16.44
C GLY A 229 -27.79 2.62 16.49
N PRO A 230 -27.03 2.03 15.56
CA PRO A 230 -26.72 0.61 15.60
C PRO A 230 -26.04 0.22 16.92
N ALA A 231 -26.16 -1.06 17.30
CA ALA A 231 -25.46 -1.60 18.47
C ALA A 231 -23.95 -1.34 18.35
N ALA A 232 -23.30 -1.02 19.48
CA ALA A 232 -21.86 -0.76 19.47
C ALA A 232 -21.07 -2.02 19.10
N THR A 233 -20.08 -1.86 18.24
CA THR A 233 -19.14 -2.91 17.84
C THR A 233 -17.73 -2.35 17.79
N THR A 234 -16.73 -3.24 17.82
CA THR A 234 -15.33 -2.85 17.63
C THR A 234 -15.00 -2.84 16.15
N SER A 235 -14.61 -1.68 15.63
CA SER A 235 -14.20 -1.55 14.23
C SER A 235 -12.73 -1.95 14.04
N ARG A 236 -12.35 -2.19 12.78
CA ARG A 236 -10.92 -2.38 12.41
C ARG A 236 -10.07 -1.14 12.68
N PHE A 237 -10.68 0.01 12.92
CA PHE A 237 -10.00 1.29 13.20
C PHE A 237 -9.84 1.56 14.71
N ALA A 238 -10.35 0.70 15.59
CA ALA A 238 -10.39 0.93 17.04
C ALA A 238 -9.03 1.29 17.67
N ALA A 239 -7.94 0.70 17.15
CA ALA A 239 -6.58 0.95 17.62
C ALA A 239 -6.02 2.34 17.23
N TYR A 240 -6.67 3.04 16.29
CA TYR A 240 -6.13 4.26 15.70
C TYR A 240 -6.81 5.54 16.17
N GLY A 241 -7.55 5.50 17.25
CA GLY A 241 -8.14 6.70 17.84
C GLY A 241 -8.95 6.42 19.09
N ASN A 242 -8.70 7.21 20.12
CA ASN A 242 -9.50 7.17 21.34
C ASN A 242 -10.97 7.49 20.99
N SER A 243 -11.88 6.59 21.35
CA SER A 243 -13.31 6.72 21.07
C SER A 243 -13.73 6.71 19.58
N ILE A 244 -12.90 6.15 18.67
CA ILE A 244 -13.24 6.08 17.25
C ILE A 244 -14.52 5.28 17.01
N ASP A 245 -14.78 4.30 17.83
CA ASP A 245 -15.98 3.46 17.80
C ASP A 245 -17.17 4.03 18.58
N SER A 246 -17.05 5.25 19.09
CA SER A 246 -18.11 5.90 19.86
C SER A 246 -18.82 6.98 19.05
N GLY A 247 -20.14 6.86 18.91
CA GLY A 247 -20.94 7.82 18.14
C GLY A 247 -20.67 7.75 16.63
N LYS A 248 -20.87 8.89 15.95
CA LYS A 248 -20.59 9.02 14.51
C LYS A 248 -19.17 9.54 14.31
N LYS A 249 -18.42 8.92 13.39
CA LYS A 249 -17.05 9.31 13.02
C LYS A 249 -16.86 9.17 11.50
N ILE A 250 -15.89 9.89 11.00
CA ILE A 250 -15.41 9.76 9.61
C ILE A 250 -13.93 9.41 9.69
N VAL A 251 -13.54 8.28 9.12
CA VAL A 251 -12.14 7.86 9.01
C VAL A 251 -11.73 7.97 7.56
N CYS A 252 -10.68 8.73 7.30
CA CYS A 252 -10.14 8.94 5.97
C CYS A 252 -8.78 8.25 5.84
N MET A 253 -8.57 7.55 4.76
CA MET A 253 -7.30 6.92 4.42
C MET A 253 -6.75 7.58 3.17
N PHE A 254 -5.67 8.35 3.34
CA PHE A 254 -5.13 9.22 2.31
C PHE A 254 -3.64 8.97 2.08
N VAL A 255 -3.21 9.17 0.85
CA VAL A 255 -1.79 9.29 0.49
C VAL A 255 -1.48 10.80 0.43
N PRO A 256 -0.41 11.28 1.09
CA PRO A 256 -0.13 12.71 1.19
C PRO A 256 0.03 13.44 -0.15
N ASP A 257 0.60 12.77 -1.16
CA ASP A 257 0.83 13.35 -2.49
C ASP A 257 -0.29 13.04 -3.50
N CYS A 258 -1.41 12.51 -3.06
CA CYS A 258 -2.55 12.16 -3.89
C CYS A 258 -3.48 13.36 -4.11
N ASP A 259 -3.65 13.84 -5.32
CA ASP A 259 -4.50 15.01 -5.63
C ASP A 259 -5.97 14.75 -5.32
N HIS A 260 -6.51 13.58 -5.64
CA HIS A 260 -7.89 13.21 -5.29
C HIS A 260 -8.13 13.10 -3.78
N CYS A 261 -7.08 12.76 -3.02
CA CYS A 261 -7.12 12.80 -1.55
C CYS A 261 -7.20 14.24 -1.04
N LYS A 262 -6.44 15.17 -1.63
CA LYS A 262 -6.49 16.60 -1.33
C LYS A 262 -7.86 17.19 -1.65
N GLU A 263 -8.44 16.85 -2.81
CA GLU A 263 -9.79 17.26 -3.22
C GLU A 263 -10.86 16.75 -2.25
N THR A 264 -10.81 15.47 -1.87
CA THR A 264 -11.74 14.88 -0.91
C THR A 264 -11.62 15.53 0.47
N ALA A 265 -10.41 15.79 0.93
CA ALA A 265 -10.16 16.50 2.18
C ALA A 265 -10.71 17.94 2.13
N ALA A 266 -10.49 18.67 1.02
CA ALA A 266 -11.02 20.02 0.82
C ALA A 266 -12.56 20.04 0.84
N GLU A 267 -13.21 19.03 0.26
CA GLU A 267 -14.66 18.91 0.34
C GLU A 267 -15.16 18.68 1.76
N LEU A 268 -14.51 17.78 2.52
CA LEU A 268 -14.81 17.55 3.93
C LEU A 268 -14.59 18.84 4.77
N CYS A 269 -13.51 19.57 4.54
CA CYS A 269 -13.24 20.85 5.19
C CYS A 269 -14.32 21.89 4.90
N ARG A 270 -14.75 22.01 3.65
CA ARG A 270 -15.85 22.91 3.27
C ARG A 270 -17.15 22.54 3.95
N MET A 271 -17.46 21.24 4.01
CA MET A 271 -18.65 20.74 4.70
C MET A 271 -18.59 21.01 6.20
N ALA A 272 -17.43 20.85 6.84
CA ALA A 272 -17.26 21.14 8.26
C ALA A 272 -17.51 22.61 8.61
N LYS A 273 -17.24 23.52 7.68
CA LYS A 273 -17.56 24.96 7.83
C LYS A 273 -19.05 25.27 7.65
N GLN A 274 -19.80 24.43 6.95
CA GLN A 274 -21.21 24.67 6.62
C GLN A 274 -22.17 23.93 7.56
N MET A 275 -21.74 22.84 8.17
CA MET A 275 -22.56 21.99 9.01
C MET A 275 -21.74 21.33 10.11
N ASN A 276 -22.42 20.87 11.17
CA ASN A 276 -21.77 20.11 12.24
C ASN A 276 -21.43 18.69 11.77
N LEU A 277 -20.23 18.50 11.19
CA LEU A 277 -19.73 17.19 10.79
C LEU A 277 -19.30 16.38 12.02
N PRO A 278 -19.47 15.04 11.99
CA PRO A 278 -18.80 14.16 12.93
C PRO A 278 -17.28 14.36 12.89
N PRO A 279 -16.57 14.09 14.00
CA PRO A 279 -15.11 14.16 14.02
C PRO A 279 -14.49 13.34 12.88
N VAL A 280 -13.54 13.98 12.19
CA VAL A 280 -12.78 13.39 11.08
C VAL A 280 -11.42 12.97 11.62
N HIS A 281 -11.01 11.72 11.34
CA HIS A 281 -9.70 11.18 11.64
C HIS A 281 -9.02 10.79 10.34
N ILE A 282 -7.81 11.30 10.08
CA ILE A 282 -7.05 10.96 8.87
C ILE A 282 -5.95 9.97 9.22
N LEU A 283 -5.88 8.89 8.46
CA LEU A 283 -4.79 7.93 8.47
C LEU A 283 -4.02 8.11 7.17
N PHE A 284 -2.81 8.64 7.25
CA PHE A 284 -1.94 8.81 6.10
C PHE A 284 -1.03 7.60 5.91
N LEU A 285 -0.76 7.28 4.67
CA LEU A 285 0.35 6.42 4.31
C LEU A 285 1.67 7.15 4.63
N ASP A 286 2.68 6.43 5.11
CA ASP A 286 4.01 6.99 5.43
C ASP A 286 4.80 7.45 4.20
N GLU A 287 4.46 6.98 3.01
CA GLU A 287 5.07 7.43 1.75
C GLU A 287 4.64 8.87 1.45
N GLY A 288 5.63 9.78 1.40
CA GLY A 288 5.38 11.20 1.21
C GLY A 288 4.91 11.92 2.48
N ALA A 289 5.18 11.42 3.67
CA ALA A 289 4.76 12.05 4.92
C ALA A 289 5.30 13.49 5.10
N GLU A 290 6.42 13.83 4.46
CA GLU A 290 7.02 15.16 4.44
C GLU A 290 6.14 16.22 3.76
N VAL A 291 5.22 15.83 2.86
CA VAL A 291 4.31 16.76 2.18
C VAL A 291 2.95 16.91 2.89
N ILE A 292 2.74 16.31 4.07
CA ILE A 292 1.49 16.45 4.85
C ILE A 292 1.15 17.93 5.15
N PRO A 293 2.11 18.83 5.49
CA PRO A 293 1.81 20.23 5.68
C PRO A 293 1.15 20.87 4.44
N SER A 294 1.73 20.64 3.25
CA SER A 294 1.17 21.18 1.99
C SER A 294 -0.17 20.51 1.61
N PHE A 295 -0.40 19.25 2.02
CA PHE A 295 -1.70 18.60 1.89
C PHE A 295 -2.80 19.39 2.64
N PHE A 296 -2.55 19.77 3.89
CA PHE A 296 -3.52 20.54 4.67
C PHE A 296 -3.70 21.97 4.18
N GLU A 297 -2.65 22.59 3.63
CA GLU A 297 -2.78 23.89 2.93
C GLU A 297 -3.74 23.76 1.74
N ALA A 298 -3.56 22.74 0.90
CA ALA A 298 -4.44 22.47 -0.23
C ALA A 298 -5.87 22.12 0.20
N ALA A 299 -6.04 21.37 1.28
CA ALA A 299 -7.35 21.02 1.83
C ALA A 299 -8.07 22.20 2.48
N GLY A 300 -7.36 23.25 2.93
CA GLY A 300 -7.92 24.47 3.52
C GLY A 300 -8.38 24.30 4.98
N CYS A 301 -8.02 23.23 5.64
CA CYS A 301 -8.16 23.03 7.09
C CYS A 301 -7.23 21.90 7.56
N ALA A 302 -6.80 21.96 8.81
CA ALA A 302 -6.07 20.88 9.47
C ALA A 302 -7.02 20.06 10.36
N THR A 303 -6.76 18.77 10.47
CA THR A 303 -7.48 17.86 11.36
C THR A 303 -6.49 16.87 11.99
N SER A 304 -6.93 16.12 13.01
CA SER A 304 -6.11 15.10 13.64
C SER A 304 -5.76 14.00 12.63
N TYR A 305 -4.52 13.57 12.63
CA TYR A 305 -4.05 12.53 11.76
C TYR A 305 -3.03 11.60 12.43
N GLN A 306 -2.84 10.45 11.81
CA GLN A 306 -1.78 9.51 12.15
C GLN A 306 -1.12 9.03 10.85
N VAL A 307 0.16 8.67 10.93
CA VAL A 307 0.91 8.14 9.80
C VAL A 307 1.10 6.63 10.02
N LEU A 308 0.76 5.84 9.02
CA LEU A 308 0.79 4.39 9.06
C LEU A 308 1.77 3.86 8.00
N GLY A 309 2.54 2.85 8.38
CA GLY A 309 3.30 2.08 7.40
C GLY A 309 2.39 1.33 6.40
N HIS A 310 2.97 0.90 5.29
CA HIS A 310 2.24 0.25 4.18
C HIS A 310 1.38 -0.94 4.62
N GLY A 311 1.91 -1.82 5.46
CA GLY A 311 1.21 -3.03 5.91
C GLY A 311 -0.11 -2.71 6.64
N PRO A 312 -0.07 -1.97 7.75
CA PRO A 312 -1.26 -1.52 8.46
C PRO A 312 -2.22 -0.71 7.58
N PHE A 313 -1.69 0.23 6.78
CA PHE A 313 -2.50 1.08 5.91
C PHE A 313 -3.34 0.25 4.92
N PHE A 314 -2.71 -0.57 4.09
CA PHE A 314 -3.45 -1.36 3.09
C PHE A 314 -4.31 -2.45 3.71
N SER A 315 -3.94 -3.02 4.86
CA SER A 315 -4.79 -3.96 5.60
C SER A 315 -6.07 -3.30 6.10
N LEU A 316 -6.00 -2.02 6.52
CA LEU A 316 -7.17 -1.23 6.91
C LEU A 316 -8.00 -0.77 5.71
N LEU A 317 -7.37 -0.34 4.63
CA LEU A 317 -8.06 0.07 3.42
C LEU A 317 -8.87 -1.09 2.83
N GLY A 318 -8.27 -2.28 2.79
CA GLY A 318 -8.86 -3.51 2.26
C GLY A 318 -8.41 -3.81 0.84
N SER A 319 -8.44 -5.09 0.46
CA SER A 319 -8.14 -5.52 -0.90
C SER A 319 -9.21 -5.01 -1.87
N GLY A 320 -8.80 -4.65 -3.07
CA GLY A 320 -9.68 -4.11 -4.10
C GLY A 320 -10.15 -2.67 -3.88
N SER A 321 -9.75 -2.03 -2.77
CA SER A 321 -10.04 -0.62 -2.47
C SER A 321 -8.82 0.25 -2.77
N ASP A 322 -9.07 1.50 -3.18
CA ASP A 322 -8.02 2.47 -3.51
C ASP A 322 -8.21 3.79 -2.74
N THR A 323 -7.22 4.67 -2.80
CA THR A 323 -7.28 6.00 -2.20
C THR A 323 -7.86 7.03 -3.18
N PRO A 324 -8.61 8.01 -2.67
CA PRO A 324 -9.00 8.28 -1.27
C PRO A 324 -9.97 7.26 -0.69
N GLY A 325 -9.67 6.70 0.50
CA GLY A 325 -10.60 5.88 1.27
C GLY A 325 -11.36 6.72 2.30
N VAL A 326 -12.69 6.67 2.34
CA VAL A 326 -13.50 7.36 3.35
C VAL A 326 -14.51 6.39 3.97
N PHE A 327 -14.40 6.18 5.27
CA PHE A 327 -15.24 5.26 6.03
C PHE A 327 -16.09 6.03 7.03
N CYS A 328 -17.40 5.85 6.93
CA CYS A 328 -18.36 6.45 7.83
C CYS A 328 -18.70 5.44 8.92
N LEU A 329 -18.37 5.75 10.16
CA LEU A 329 -18.66 4.88 11.31
C LEU A 329 -19.82 5.43 12.13
N TRP A 330 -20.63 4.51 12.69
CA TRP A 330 -21.59 4.79 13.71
C TRP A 330 -21.55 3.72 14.78
N ASN A 331 -21.09 4.06 15.96
CA ASN A 331 -20.83 3.14 17.06
C ASN A 331 -19.96 1.93 16.64
N GLY A 332 -18.84 2.21 15.91
CA GLY A 332 -17.92 1.20 15.39
C GLY A 332 -18.39 0.45 14.15
N ASN A 333 -19.66 0.58 13.76
CA ASN A 333 -20.15 -0.03 12.52
C ASN A 333 -19.83 0.86 11.33
N VAL A 334 -19.27 0.30 10.26
CA VAL A 334 -19.10 0.99 8.98
C VAL A 334 -20.46 1.06 8.28
N VAL A 335 -21.07 2.24 8.28
CA VAL A 335 -22.40 2.47 7.67
C VAL A 335 -22.32 2.92 6.21
N ALA A 336 -21.18 3.41 5.78
CA ALA A 336 -20.85 3.67 4.38
C ALA A 336 -19.33 3.68 4.19
N SER A 337 -18.88 3.30 3.01
CA SER A 337 -17.50 3.40 2.58
C SER A 337 -17.42 3.90 1.15
N PHE A 338 -16.40 4.68 0.87
CA PHE A 338 -16.07 5.23 -0.45
C PHE A 338 -14.59 5.00 -0.70
N ASP A 339 -14.22 4.67 -1.93
CA ASP A 339 -12.84 4.41 -2.29
C ASP A 339 -12.54 4.77 -3.75
N GLY A 340 -11.32 5.25 -3.97
CA GLY A 340 -10.82 5.60 -5.28
C GLY A 340 -11.58 6.71 -5.98
N THR A 341 -11.41 6.77 -7.29
CA THR A 341 -12.01 7.77 -8.19
C THR A 341 -13.09 7.19 -9.11
N GLY A 342 -13.39 5.90 -8.97
CA GLY A 342 -14.34 5.17 -9.82
C GLY A 342 -15.78 5.26 -9.34
N GLY A 343 -16.53 4.18 -9.56
CA GLY A 343 -17.97 4.12 -9.26
C GLY A 343 -18.31 4.25 -7.76
N ASN A 344 -17.34 3.99 -6.86
CA ASN A 344 -17.47 4.13 -5.42
C ASN A 344 -16.75 5.37 -4.86
N ALA A 345 -16.38 6.33 -5.71
CA ALA A 345 -15.75 7.56 -5.30
C ALA A 345 -16.55 8.31 -4.24
N PHE A 346 -15.85 9.11 -3.43
CA PHE A 346 -16.47 9.90 -2.36
C PHE A 346 -17.66 10.71 -2.86
N ASN A 347 -18.76 10.63 -2.12
CA ASN A 347 -19.98 11.37 -2.41
C ASN A 347 -20.58 11.93 -1.13
N ALA A 348 -20.55 13.24 -1.00
CA ALA A 348 -21.03 13.96 0.19
C ALA A 348 -22.52 13.71 0.49
N ALA A 349 -23.37 13.60 -0.53
CA ALA A 349 -24.80 13.37 -0.33
C ALA A 349 -25.06 11.97 0.23
N LYS A 350 -24.39 10.94 -0.33
CA LYS A 350 -24.48 9.57 0.19
C LYS A 350 -23.94 9.47 1.62
N MET A 351 -22.80 10.15 1.92
CA MET A 351 -22.24 10.22 3.27
C MET A 351 -23.22 10.84 4.26
N LYS A 352 -23.82 11.99 3.92
CA LYS A 352 -24.82 12.65 4.77
C LYS A 352 -26.01 11.73 5.06
N ALA A 353 -26.53 11.07 4.03
CA ALA A 353 -27.64 10.13 4.17
C ALA A 353 -27.29 8.95 5.10
N ALA A 354 -26.11 8.32 4.90
CA ALA A 354 -25.65 7.20 5.70
C ALA A 354 -25.48 7.56 7.19
N LEU A 355 -24.91 8.73 7.47
CA LEU A 355 -24.72 9.24 8.82
C LEU A 355 -25.96 9.97 9.36
N LYS A 356 -27.05 10.04 8.61
CA LYS A 356 -28.27 10.79 8.99
C LYS A 356 -27.94 12.19 9.50
N LEU A 357 -27.16 12.94 8.71
CA LEU A 357 -26.82 14.33 9.00
C LEU A 357 -27.91 15.25 8.41
N LYS A 358 -28.24 16.29 9.16
CA LYS A 358 -29.24 17.30 8.73
C LYS A 358 -28.55 18.50 8.08
#